data_ec694bc7a81ed3a1df3fda10e753db3f
#
_entry.id   ec694bc7a81ed3a1df3fda10e753db3f
#
_cell.length_a   1.000
_cell.length_b   1.000
_cell.length_c   1.000
_cell.angle_alpha   90.00
_cell.angle_beta   90.00
_cell.angle_gamma   90.00
#
_symmetry.space_group_name_H-M   'P 1'
#
loop_
_entity.id
_entity.type
_entity.pdbx_description
1 polymer ?
#
loop_
_entity_poly.entity_id
_entity_poly.type
_entity_poly.pdbx_seq_one_letter_code
_entity_poly.pdbx_strand_id
1 'polypeptide(L)'
;MGQRSDACKSGITGVGICWDQWFPEAARCMALLGAEILFYPTAIGSEPVLQTDSKPHWQRCMQGHAAANIMPVVASNRIGHEVQKDSEMTFYGSSFIADETGGLVAEADRETEGVITAEFDLDAIAQKRREWGVFRDRRPEMYGTLLTHGY
;
A
#
# COMPACT_ATOMS: atom_id res chain seq x y z
N MET A 1 32.32 26.02 4.59
CA MET A 1 31.30 25.13 5.14
C MET A 1 29.97 25.63 4.61
N GLY A 2 29.49 25.08 3.49
CA GLY A 2 28.21 25.46 2.88
C GLY A 2 27.12 24.63 3.47
N GLN A 3 26.12 25.25 4.10
CA GLN A 3 24.86 24.62 4.43
C GLN A 3 24.18 24.18 3.13
N ARG A 4 24.02 22.88 2.93
CA ARG A 4 23.08 22.37 1.95
C ARG A 4 21.69 22.75 2.46
N SER A 5 20.97 23.55 1.70
CA SER A 5 19.54 23.70 1.90
C SER A 5 18.90 22.33 1.66
N ASP A 6 18.32 21.76 2.69
CA ASP A 6 17.47 20.59 2.58
C ASP A 6 16.22 21.00 1.80
N ALA A 7 16.35 21.05 0.46
CA ALA A 7 15.19 21.12 -0.41
C ALA A 7 14.45 19.78 -0.24
N CYS A 8 13.29 19.83 0.35
CA CYS A 8 12.37 18.70 0.41
C CYS A 8 12.15 18.21 -1.03
N LYS A 9 12.81 17.13 -1.41
CA LYS A 9 12.55 16.49 -2.70
C LYS A 9 11.14 15.96 -2.64
N SER A 10 10.25 16.48 -3.47
CA SER A 10 8.92 15.90 -3.65
C SER A 10 9.08 14.53 -4.30
N GLY A 11 8.90 13.47 -3.54
CA GLY A 11 8.89 12.11 -4.05
C GLY A 11 7.70 11.89 -5.01
N ILE A 12 7.86 11.00 -5.98
CA ILE A 12 6.76 10.58 -6.86
C ILE A 12 5.88 9.61 -6.08
N THR A 13 4.59 9.93 -5.99
CA THR A 13 3.62 9.08 -5.28
C THR A 13 2.72 8.34 -6.26
N GLY A 14 2.46 7.05 -5.98
CA GLY A 14 1.42 6.28 -6.63
C GLY A 14 0.16 6.24 -5.74
N VAL A 15 -1.00 6.29 -6.35
CA VAL A 15 -2.28 6.20 -5.62
C VAL A 15 -3.16 5.15 -6.30
N GLY A 16 -3.56 4.13 -5.53
CA GLY A 16 -4.60 3.18 -5.91
C GLY A 16 -5.80 3.35 -4.99
N ILE A 17 -7.02 3.37 -5.53
CA ILE A 17 -8.22 3.69 -4.76
C ILE A 17 -8.98 2.40 -4.42
N CYS A 18 -9.20 2.18 -3.12
CA CYS A 18 -10.07 1.13 -2.58
C CYS A 18 -9.74 -0.26 -3.16
N TRP A 19 -10.54 -0.79 -4.08
CA TRP A 19 -10.40 -2.13 -4.66
C TRP A 19 -9.07 -2.35 -5.38
N ASP A 20 -8.43 -1.29 -5.90
CA ASP A 20 -7.11 -1.35 -6.56
C ASP A 20 -6.03 -1.94 -5.64
N GLN A 21 -6.22 -1.87 -4.33
CA GLN A 21 -5.31 -2.40 -3.31
C GLN A 21 -5.11 -3.93 -3.38
N TRP A 22 -6.01 -4.65 -4.05
CA TRP A 22 -5.92 -6.11 -4.17
C TRP A 22 -5.01 -6.59 -5.31
N PHE A 23 -4.63 -5.70 -6.24
CA PHE A 23 -3.95 -6.06 -7.47
C PHE A 23 -2.44 -5.76 -7.41
N PRO A 24 -1.59 -6.80 -7.25
CA PRO A 24 -0.14 -6.62 -7.26
C PRO A 24 0.38 -6.06 -8.59
N GLU A 25 -0.32 -6.30 -9.70
CA GLU A 25 0.00 -5.74 -11.01
C GLU A 25 -0.07 -4.21 -11.01
N ALA A 26 -1.10 -3.63 -10.36
CA ALA A 26 -1.26 -2.18 -10.24
C ALA A 26 -0.10 -1.57 -9.44
N ALA A 27 0.24 -2.17 -8.29
CA ALA A 27 1.37 -1.75 -7.47
C ALA A 27 2.70 -1.81 -8.24
N ARG A 28 2.93 -2.90 -8.99
CA ARG A 28 4.13 -3.06 -9.83
C ARG A 28 4.18 -2.05 -10.96
N CYS A 29 3.07 -1.76 -11.61
CA CYS A 29 3.00 -0.75 -12.67
C CYS A 29 3.35 0.64 -12.12
N MET A 30 2.77 1.05 -11.01
CA MET A 30 3.08 2.33 -10.37
C MET A 30 4.57 2.43 -10.00
N ALA A 31 5.15 1.36 -9.44
CA ALA A 31 6.58 1.30 -9.14
C ALA A 31 7.46 1.45 -10.39
N LEU A 32 7.10 0.81 -11.50
CA LEU A 32 7.80 0.92 -12.79
C LEU A 32 7.68 2.31 -13.42
N LEU A 33 6.58 3.01 -13.14
CA LEU A 33 6.36 4.39 -13.55
C LEU A 33 7.10 5.41 -12.65
N GLY A 34 7.82 4.92 -11.65
CA GLY A 34 8.69 5.75 -10.81
C GLY A 34 8.11 6.11 -9.44
N ALA A 35 7.00 5.50 -9.02
CA ALA A 35 6.49 5.73 -7.68
C ALA A 35 7.51 5.30 -6.61
N GLU A 36 7.66 6.15 -5.59
CA GLU A 36 8.54 5.94 -4.45
C GLU A 36 7.77 5.59 -3.18
N ILE A 37 6.48 5.97 -3.12
CA ILE A 37 5.52 5.62 -2.07
C ILE A 37 4.18 5.29 -2.72
N LEU A 38 3.45 4.30 -2.21
CA LEU A 38 2.08 4.00 -2.62
C LEU A 38 1.09 4.41 -1.54
N PHE A 39 -0.02 5.02 -1.95
CA PHE A 39 -1.15 5.35 -1.09
C PHE A 39 -2.39 4.58 -1.53
N TYR A 40 -3.10 3.99 -0.55
CA TYR A 40 -4.34 3.26 -0.74
C TYR A 40 -5.44 3.81 0.18
N PRO A 41 -6.11 4.93 -0.20
CA PRO A 41 -7.31 5.35 0.50
C PRO A 41 -8.44 4.36 0.24
N THR A 42 -9.12 3.92 1.31
CA THR A 42 -10.14 2.86 1.21
C THR A 42 -11.26 3.03 2.24
N ALA A 43 -12.35 2.33 2.00
CA ALA A 43 -13.44 2.10 2.93
C ALA A 43 -13.77 0.59 2.90
N ILE A 44 -12.97 -0.19 3.63
CA ILE A 44 -13.14 -1.65 3.73
C ILE A 44 -13.54 -2.03 5.15
N GLY A 45 -14.43 -3.00 5.27
CA GLY A 45 -14.97 -3.44 6.54
C GLY A 45 -15.42 -4.89 6.50
N SER A 46 -16.15 -5.28 7.52
CA SER A 46 -16.77 -6.60 7.65
C SER A 46 -18.26 -6.48 7.41
N GLU A 47 -18.77 -7.32 6.54
CA GLU A 47 -20.20 -7.51 6.32
C GLU A 47 -20.68 -8.66 7.20
N PRO A 48 -21.85 -8.53 7.89
CA PRO A 48 -22.36 -9.58 8.78
C PRO A 48 -22.55 -10.94 8.07
N VAL A 49 -22.87 -10.89 6.78
CA VAL A 49 -23.12 -12.08 5.96
C VAL A 49 -21.87 -12.94 5.78
N LEU A 50 -20.68 -12.32 5.73
CA LEU A 50 -19.44 -13.05 5.44
C LEU A 50 -18.83 -13.72 6.67
N GLN A 51 -19.19 -13.31 7.89
CA GLN A 51 -18.68 -13.82 9.17
C GLN A 51 -17.13 -13.96 9.23
N THR A 52 -16.42 -13.16 8.44
CA THR A 52 -14.97 -13.26 8.28
C THR A 52 -14.32 -11.89 8.50
N ASP A 53 -13.35 -11.83 9.42
CA ASP A 53 -12.49 -10.66 9.55
C ASP A 53 -11.45 -10.66 8.43
N SER A 54 -11.67 -9.84 7.40
CA SER A 54 -10.75 -9.73 6.27
C SER A 54 -9.53 -8.83 6.54
N LYS A 55 -9.47 -8.12 7.68
CA LYS A 55 -8.38 -7.20 8.02
C LYS A 55 -6.98 -7.83 7.89
N PRO A 56 -6.72 -9.03 8.43
CA PRO A 56 -5.38 -9.63 8.31
C PRO A 56 -5.00 -9.99 6.87
N HIS A 57 -5.97 -10.36 6.03
CA HIS A 57 -5.74 -10.63 4.62
C HIS A 57 -5.43 -9.34 3.87
N TRP A 58 -6.27 -8.33 4.04
CA TRP A 58 -6.12 -7.00 3.47
C TRP A 58 -4.75 -6.40 3.78
N GLN A 59 -4.35 -6.39 5.04
CA GLN A 59 -3.08 -5.84 5.48
C GLN A 59 -1.88 -6.58 4.87
N ARG A 60 -1.90 -7.93 4.88
CA ARG A 60 -0.83 -8.73 4.28
C ARG A 60 -0.70 -8.53 2.78
N CYS A 61 -1.80 -8.33 2.06
CA CYS A 61 -1.75 -8.04 0.63
C CYS A 61 -0.90 -6.79 0.35
N MET A 62 -1.15 -5.70 1.05
CA MET A 62 -0.42 -4.45 0.85
C MET A 62 0.99 -4.46 1.43
N GLN A 63 1.24 -5.19 2.51
CA GLN A 63 2.60 -5.48 2.98
C GLN A 63 3.40 -6.22 1.89
N GLY A 64 2.74 -7.16 1.18
CA GLY A 64 3.32 -7.81 0.01
C GLY A 64 3.67 -6.85 -1.11
N HIS A 65 2.82 -5.85 -1.38
CA HIS A 65 3.14 -4.81 -2.37
C HIS A 65 4.36 -3.98 -1.96
N ALA A 66 4.47 -3.60 -0.69
CA ALA A 66 5.62 -2.88 -0.16
C ALA A 66 6.90 -3.69 -0.34
N ALA A 67 6.92 -4.92 0.16
CA ALA A 67 8.07 -5.82 0.10
C ALA A 67 8.49 -6.15 -1.34
N ALA A 68 7.54 -6.50 -2.21
CA ALA A 68 7.83 -6.88 -3.60
C ALA A 68 8.35 -5.72 -4.45
N ASN A 69 8.02 -4.48 -4.10
CA ASN A 69 8.44 -3.29 -4.84
C ASN A 69 9.52 -2.48 -4.13
N ILE A 70 9.94 -2.89 -2.93
CA ILE A 70 10.92 -2.19 -2.09
C ILE A 70 10.54 -0.71 -2.01
N MET A 71 9.34 -0.43 -1.51
CA MET A 71 8.87 0.93 -1.31
C MET A 71 7.77 0.97 -0.23
N PRO A 72 7.68 2.07 0.54
CA PRO A 72 6.66 2.22 1.55
C PRO A 72 5.23 2.20 0.98
N VAL A 73 4.31 1.66 1.77
CA VAL A 73 2.87 1.66 1.48
C VAL A 73 2.13 2.31 2.64
N VAL A 74 1.23 3.21 2.32
CA VAL A 74 0.34 3.90 3.25
C VAL A 74 -1.10 3.54 2.93
N ALA A 75 -1.77 2.84 3.83
CA ALA A 75 -3.17 2.48 3.69
C ALA A 75 -4.01 3.23 4.71
N SER A 76 -4.92 4.08 4.24
CA SER A 76 -5.87 4.79 5.08
C SER A 76 -7.26 4.21 4.92
N ASN A 77 -7.85 3.75 6.01
CA ASN A 77 -9.16 3.12 6.02
C ASN A 77 -10.14 3.88 6.89
N ARG A 78 -11.40 3.78 6.53
CA ARG A 78 -12.53 4.31 7.28
C ARG A 78 -12.79 3.52 8.56
N ILE A 79 -13.36 4.18 9.55
CA ILE A 79 -13.93 3.61 10.78
C ILE A 79 -15.45 3.81 10.78
N GLY A 80 -16.13 3.14 11.71
CA GLY A 80 -17.54 3.32 12.00
C GLY A 80 -18.44 2.27 11.40
N HIS A 81 -19.74 2.40 11.67
CA HIS A 81 -20.77 1.48 11.24
C HIS A 81 -21.82 2.22 10.42
N GLU A 82 -22.20 1.66 9.29
CA GLU A 82 -23.26 2.16 8.42
C GLU A 82 -24.35 1.11 8.26
N VAL A 83 -25.58 1.58 8.42
CA VAL A 83 -26.78 0.79 8.17
C VAL A 83 -27.56 1.42 7.04
N GLN A 84 -27.84 0.64 6.01
CA GLN A 84 -28.75 0.96 4.94
C GLN A 84 -29.95 0.02 4.99
N LYS A 85 -30.96 0.28 4.16
CA LYS A 85 -32.24 -0.44 4.22
C LYS A 85 -32.11 -1.98 4.28
N ASP A 86 -31.21 -2.55 3.47
CA ASP A 86 -31.07 -3.99 3.30
C ASP A 86 -29.60 -4.47 3.48
N SER A 87 -28.73 -3.60 4.00
CA SER A 87 -27.31 -3.92 4.22
C SER A 87 -26.73 -3.12 5.38
N GLU A 88 -25.71 -3.65 5.99
CA GLU A 88 -24.90 -2.95 6.98
C GLU A 88 -23.43 -3.29 6.79
N MET A 89 -22.55 -2.37 7.18
CA MET A 89 -21.12 -2.58 7.14
C MET A 89 -20.45 -1.92 8.34
N THR A 90 -19.55 -2.64 8.96
CA THR A 90 -18.64 -2.11 9.98
C THR A 90 -17.25 -1.98 9.38
N PHE A 91 -16.81 -0.72 9.19
CA PHE A 91 -15.46 -0.43 8.71
C PHE A 91 -14.48 -0.65 9.86
N TYR A 92 -13.44 -1.45 9.63
CA TYR A 92 -12.56 -1.88 10.70
C TYR A 92 -11.32 -0.99 10.90
N GLY A 93 -11.29 0.23 10.36
CA GLY A 93 -10.18 1.15 10.55
C GLY A 93 -8.84 0.50 10.25
N SER A 94 -7.99 0.41 11.24
CA SER A 94 -6.68 -0.25 11.13
C SER A 94 -5.79 0.32 10.03
N SER A 95 -5.89 1.63 9.77
CA SER A 95 -4.98 2.33 8.86
C SER A 95 -3.54 2.05 9.24
N PHE A 96 -2.65 1.89 8.26
CA PHE A 96 -1.28 1.55 8.59
C PHE A 96 -0.28 2.11 7.59
N ILE A 97 0.97 2.13 8.01
CA ILE A 97 2.13 2.44 7.18
C ILE A 97 3.08 1.24 7.26
N ALA A 98 3.45 0.71 6.10
CA ALA A 98 4.47 -0.32 5.96
C ALA A 98 5.74 0.27 5.32
N ASP A 99 6.89 -0.20 5.77
CA ASP A 99 8.19 0.16 5.19
C ASP A 99 8.46 -0.58 3.87
N GLU A 100 9.60 -0.33 3.28
CA GLU A 100 10.01 -0.92 2.00
C GLU A 100 10.29 -2.43 2.07
N THR A 101 10.25 -3.02 3.25
CA THR A 101 10.38 -4.48 3.46
C THR A 101 9.04 -5.15 3.72
N GLY A 102 7.96 -4.35 3.86
CA GLY A 102 6.64 -4.80 4.24
C GLY A 102 6.41 -4.87 5.75
N GLY A 103 7.36 -4.42 6.56
CA GLY A 103 7.22 -4.31 8.00
C GLY A 103 6.25 -3.18 8.37
N LEU A 104 5.40 -3.39 9.39
CA LEU A 104 4.54 -2.33 9.90
C LEU A 104 5.35 -1.33 10.72
N VAL A 105 5.30 -0.05 10.36
CA VAL A 105 5.96 1.06 11.07
C VAL A 105 5.00 1.79 11.97
N ALA A 106 3.74 1.91 11.53
CA ALA A 106 2.67 2.51 12.31
C ALA A 106 1.34 1.86 11.96
N GLU A 107 0.47 1.71 12.94
CA GLU A 107 -0.88 1.16 12.76
C GLU A 107 -1.85 1.89 13.69
N ALA A 108 -2.99 2.30 13.16
CA ALA A 108 -4.11 2.83 13.93
C ALA A 108 -5.00 1.69 14.43
N ASP A 109 -5.76 1.95 15.47
CA ASP A 109 -6.77 1.01 15.96
C ASP A 109 -7.99 0.91 15.03
N ARG A 110 -9.01 0.18 15.46
CA ARG A 110 -10.22 -0.07 14.66
C ARG A 110 -11.32 0.98 14.84
N GLU A 111 -11.24 1.83 15.84
CA GLU A 111 -12.39 2.59 16.33
C GLU A 111 -12.10 4.09 16.43
N THR A 112 -10.83 4.45 16.68
CA THR A 112 -10.47 5.84 16.96
C THR A 112 -10.05 6.57 15.68
N GLU A 113 -10.64 7.74 15.46
CA GLU A 113 -10.16 8.67 14.42
C GLU A 113 -8.81 9.27 14.85
N GLY A 114 -7.85 9.29 13.93
CA GLY A 114 -6.53 9.80 14.25
C GLY A 114 -5.61 9.96 13.05
N VAL A 115 -4.41 10.41 13.33
CA VAL A 115 -3.32 10.55 12.36
C VAL A 115 -2.13 9.72 12.80
N ILE A 116 -1.60 8.91 11.90
CA ILE A 116 -0.33 8.20 12.08
C ILE A 116 0.69 8.76 11.11
N THR A 117 1.96 8.78 11.51
CA THR A 117 3.06 9.33 10.72
C THR A 117 4.26 8.40 10.71
N ALA A 118 5.04 8.46 9.65
CA ALA A 118 6.34 7.81 9.53
C ALA A 118 7.28 8.67 8.67
N GLU A 119 8.57 8.48 8.85
CA GLU A 119 9.60 9.13 8.06
C GLU A 119 10.38 8.08 7.29
N PHE A 120 10.72 8.38 6.03
CA PHE A 120 11.46 7.50 5.14
C PHE A 120 12.58 8.26 4.43
N ASP A 121 13.77 7.67 4.39
CA ASP A 121 14.85 8.10 3.53
C ASP A 121 14.66 7.49 2.13
N LEU A 122 14.03 8.24 1.24
CA LEU A 122 13.71 7.77 -0.12
C LEU A 122 14.98 7.54 -0.96
N ASP A 123 16.06 8.28 -0.73
CA ASP A 123 17.31 8.07 -1.43
C ASP A 123 17.96 6.74 -1.01
N ALA A 124 17.94 6.40 0.28
CA ALA A 124 18.41 5.11 0.79
C ALA A 124 17.54 3.95 0.27
N ILE A 125 16.23 4.11 0.24
CA ILE A 125 15.32 3.10 -0.33
C ILE A 125 15.58 2.91 -1.82
N ALA A 126 15.77 3.98 -2.58
CA ALA A 126 16.10 3.91 -4.00
C ALA A 126 17.44 3.19 -4.24
N GLN A 127 18.43 3.41 -3.38
CA GLN A 127 19.71 2.68 -3.42
C GLN A 127 19.49 1.19 -3.14
N LYS A 128 18.78 0.84 -2.07
CA LYS A 128 18.45 -0.55 -1.71
C LYS A 128 17.73 -1.26 -2.85
N ARG A 129 16.78 -0.59 -3.52
CA ARG A 129 16.05 -1.13 -4.67
C ARG A 129 16.98 -1.47 -5.83
N ARG A 130 17.98 -0.64 -6.11
CA ARG A 130 19.00 -0.90 -7.15
C ARG A 130 19.92 -2.07 -6.79
N GLU A 131 20.37 -2.11 -5.54
CA GLU A 131 21.30 -3.14 -5.04
C GLU A 131 20.65 -4.52 -4.99
N TRP A 132 19.39 -4.58 -4.54
CA TRP A 132 18.64 -5.85 -4.44
C TRP A 132 18.30 -6.47 -5.79
N GLY A 133 18.25 -5.68 -6.84
CA GLY A 133 18.14 -6.13 -8.23
C GLY A 133 16.77 -6.64 -8.68
N VAL A 134 15.70 -6.58 -7.85
CA VAL A 134 14.38 -7.13 -8.19
C VAL A 134 13.75 -6.51 -9.44
N PHE A 135 14.12 -5.29 -9.79
CA PHE A 135 13.64 -4.65 -11.03
C PHE A 135 14.51 -4.97 -12.24
N ARG A 136 15.85 -5.09 -12.05
CA ARG A 136 16.81 -5.47 -13.08
C ARG A 136 16.56 -6.89 -13.58
N ASP A 137 16.27 -7.81 -12.66
CA ASP A 137 16.20 -9.24 -12.92
C ASP A 137 14.78 -9.70 -13.31
N ARG A 138 13.89 -8.75 -13.58
CA ARG A 138 12.54 -9.04 -14.10
C ARG A 138 12.63 -9.67 -15.49
N ARG A 139 11.65 -10.51 -15.76
CA ARG A 139 11.50 -11.21 -17.06
C ARG A 139 10.15 -10.84 -17.71
N PRO A 140 10.00 -9.59 -18.19
CA PRO A 140 8.71 -9.10 -18.73
C PRO A 140 8.14 -9.99 -19.84
N GLU A 141 9.01 -10.62 -20.63
CA GLU A 141 8.63 -11.55 -21.69
C GLU A 141 7.86 -12.78 -21.21
N MET A 142 7.95 -13.11 -19.93
CA MET A 142 7.24 -14.23 -19.31
C MET A 142 5.87 -13.85 -18.74
N TYR A 143 5.54 -12.56 -18.70
CA TYR A 143 4.35 -12.06 -18.03
C TYR A 143 3.20 -11.73 -18.98
N GLY A 144 3.25 -12.20 -20.21
CA GLY A 144 2.22 -11.93 -21.23
C GLY A 144 0.81 -12.35 -20.81
N THR A 145 0.68 -13.39 -19.96
CA THR A 145 -0.59 -13.86 -19.41
C THR A 145 -1.33 -12.78 -18.59
N LEU A 146 -0.60 -11.82 -18.00
CA LEU A 146 -1.22 -10.70 -17.29
C LEU A 146 -2.06 -9.78 -18.17
N LEU A 147 -1.93 -9.88 -19.50
CA LEU A 147 -2.71 -9.11 -20.47
C LEU A 147 -4.01 -9.81 -20.89
N THR A 148 -4.31 -10.95 -20.29
CA THR A 148 -5.53 -11.75 -20.54
C THR A 148 -6.35 -11.86 -19.26
N HIS A 149 -7.64 -12.22 -19.38
CA HIS A 149 -8.49 -12.50 -18.21
C HIS A 149 -8.22 -13.86 -17.55
N GLY A 150 -7.32 -14.66 -18.07
CA GLY A 150 -6.69 -15.79 -17.39
C GLY A 150 -7.48 -17.07 -17.19
N TYR A 151 -8.78 -17.14 -17.59
CA TYR A 151 -9.59 -18.36 -17.48
C TYR A 151 -10.26 -18.69 -18.79
#